data_8dec2cd8738e203de88ef702e9930e99
#
_entry.id   8dec2cd8738e203de88ef702e9930e99
#
_cell.length_a   1.000
_cell.length_b   1.000
_cell.length_c   1.000
_cell.angle_alpha   90.00
_cell.angle_beta   90.00
_cell.angle_gamma   90.00
#
_symmetry.space_group_name_H-M   'P 1'
#
loop_
_entity.id
_entity.type
_entity.pdbx_description
1 polymer ?
#
loop_
_entity_poly.entity_id
_entity_poly.type
_entity_poly.pdbx_seq_one_letter_code
_entity_poly.pdbx_strand_id
1 'polypeptide(L)'
;MAEVEVGMRILVIADIESKALWDYFDKSMLENVDLIVSCGDLNPKYLSFLATFTKAPVIYVRGNHDANYEMTPPDGCICIEDDIFEFHGVRLLGLGGSMRYKEGSNMFTENEMKKRVNKMRFKLRKKDGFDILV
;
A
#
# COMPACT_ATOMS: atom_id res chain seq x y z
N MET A 1 1.49 4.20 37.39
CA MET A 1 1.57 3.14 36.35
C MET A 1 2.24 3.74 35.13
N ALA A 2 3.27 3.10 34.63
CA ALA A 2 3.85 3.51 33.35
C ALA A 2 2.89 3.11 32.23
N GLU A 3 2.49 4.04 31.36
CA GLU A 3 1.82 3.73 30.11
C GLU A 3 2.80 2.98 29.22
N VAL A 4 2.45 1.75 28.85
CA VAL A 4 3.19 1.01 27.83
C VAL A 4 2.67 1.50 26.48
N GLU A 5 3.43 2.36 25.80
CA GLU A 5 3.17 2.68 24.40
C GLU A 5 3.38 1.40 23.58
N VAL A 6 2.29 0.81 23.12
CA VAL A 6 2.34 -0.28 22.14
C VAL A 6 2.45 0.36 20.76
N GLY A 7 3.67 0.49 20.27
CA GLY A 7 3.94 0.99 18.93
C GLY A 7 3.47 0.00 17.86
N MET A 8 2.84 0.49 16.77
CA MET A 8 2.51 -0.30 15.59
C MET A 8 3.76 -0.47 14.72
N ARG A 9 4.04 -1.71 14.29
CA ARG A 9 5.13 -2.02 13.37
C ARG A 9 4.60 -2.18 11.95
N ILE A 10 5.03 -1.29 11.06
CA ILE A 10 4.65 -1.28 9.66
C ILE A 10 5.85 -1.67 8.81
N LEU A 11 5.70 -2.72 7.99
CA LEU A 11 6.66 -3.07 6.96
C LEU A 11 6.27 -2.36 5.66
N VAL A 12 7.15 -1.49 5.17
CA VAL A 12 6.96 -0.76 3.91
C VAL A 12 7.84 -1.38 2.83
N ILE A 13 7.24 -1.71 1.68
CA ILE A 13 7.92 -2.32 0.54
C ILE A 13 7.59 -1.57 -0.74
N ALA A 14 8.54 -1.50 -1.67
CA ALA A 14 8.39 -0.86 -2.97
C ALA A 14 9.50 -1.28 -3.95
N ASP A 15 9.22 -1.22 -5.24
CA ASP A 15 10.14 -1.34 -6.39
C ASP A 15 10.90 -2.66 -6.52
N ILE A 16 11.57 -3.10 -5.49
CA ILE A 16 12.47 -4.27 -5.54
C ILE A 16 12.05 -5.29 -4.48
N GLU A 17 11.78 -6.52 -4.94
CA GLU A 17 11.50 -7.63 -4.04
C GLU A 17 12.73 -7.95 -3.19
N SER A 18 12.55 -8.00 -1.88
CA SER A 18 13.61 -8.42 -0.98
C SER A 18 13.85 -9.92 -1.12
N LYS A 19 15.08 -10.31 -1.42
CA LYS A 19 15.46 -11.73 -1.46
C LYS A 19 15.25 -12.44 -0.13
N ALA A 20 15.40 -11.72 0.97
CA ALA A 20 15.13 -12.25 2.30
C ALA A 20 13.65 -12.58 2.52
N LEU A 21 12.75 -11.85 1.84
CA LEU A 21 11.30 -12.05 1.92
C LEU A 21 10.73 -12.86 0.75
N TRP A 22 11.57 -13.39 -0.15
CA TRP A 22 11.16 -14.13 -1.34
C TRP A 22 11.95 -15.43 -1.49
N ASP A 23 13.25 -15.34 -1.83
CA ASP A 23 14.10 -16.50 -2.10
C ASP A 23 14.59 -17.20 -0.83
N TYR A 24 14.86 -16.44 0.21
CA TYR A 24 15.38 -16.90 1.51
C TYR A 24 14.40 -16.63 2.64
N PHE A 25 13.13 -16.88 2.36
CA PHE A 25 12.05 -16.51 3.27
C PHE A 25 12.07 -17.30 4.58
N ASP A 26 12.04 -16.58 5.68
CA ASP A 26 11.75 -17.08 7.00
C ASP A 26 10.54 -16.31 7.56
N LYS A 27 9.43 -17.03 7.81
CA LYS A 27 8.20 -16.40 8.29
C LYS A 27 8.34 -15.67 9.63
N SER A 28 9.39 -15.99 10.41
CA SER A 28 9.71 -15.27 11.65
C SER A 28 9.98 -13.78 11.42
N MET A 29 10.41 -13.40 10.22
CA MET A 29 10.62 -11.99 9.84
C MET A 29 9.32 -11.18 9.86
N LEU A 30 8.16 -11.83 9.71
CA LEU A 30 6.84 -11.21 9.67
C LEU A 30 6.06 -11.34 10.99
N GLU A 31 6.58 -12.05 11.98
CA GLU A 31 5.84 -12.33 13.23
C GLU A 31 5.44 -11.09 14.02
N ASN A 32 6.28 -10.06 14.02
CA ASN A 32 6.06 -8.83 14.77
C ASN A 32 5.60 -7.66 13.88
N VAL A 33 5.17 -7.93 12.66
CA VAL A 33 4.64 -6.92 11.74
C VAL A 33 3.12 -6.83 11.91
N ASP A 34 2.61 -5.63 12.16
CA ASP A 34 1.18 -5.38 12.34
C ASP A 34 0.48 -5.03 11.03
N LEU A 35 1.21 -4.44 10.08
CA LEU A 35 0.69 -4.00 8.79
C LEU A 35 1.80 -4.04 7.74
N ILE A 36 1.49 -4.52 6.54
CA ILE A 36 2.38 -4.45 5.38
C ILE A 36 1.79 -3.46 4.37
N VAL A 37 2.61 -2.48 3.95
CA VAL A 37 2.23 -1.44 2.99
C VAL A 37 3.12 -1.55 1.76
N SER A 38 2.52 -1.85 0.61
CA SER A 38 3.20 -1.81 -0.69
C SER A 38 2.95 -0.48 -1.38
N CYS A 39 4.03 0.24 -1.65
CA CYS A 39 4.00 1.55 -2.31
C CYS A 39 4.08 1.46 -3.84
N GLY A 40 3.93 0.27 -4.42
CA GLY A 40 3.87 0.04 -5.86
C GLY A 40 5.14 -0.56 -6.47
N ASP A 41 5.04 -0.88 -7.75
CA ASP A 41 6.11 -1.41 -8.60
C ASP A 41 6.68 -2.76 -8.15
N LEU A 42 5.83 -3.60 -7.56
CA LEU A 42 6.17 -4.96 -7.13
C LEU A 42 5.31 -6.00 -7.87
N ASN A 43 5.87 -7.20 -8.06
CA ASN A 43 5.13 -8.30 -8.66
C ASN A 43 3.94 -8.70 -7.77
N PRO A 44 2.71 -8.84 -8.32
CA PRO A 44 1.54 -9.26 -7.55
C PRO A 44 1.74 -10.59 -6.83
N LYS A 45 2.50 -11.52 -7.41
CA LYS A 45 2.82 -12.81 -6.79
C LYS A 45 3.67 -12.66 -5.51
N TYR A 46 4.53 -11.65 -5.47
CA TYR A 46 5.32 -11.34 -4.29
C TYR A 46 4.43 -10.88 -3.15
N LEU A 47 3.46 -9.99 -3.42
CA LEU A 47 2.49 -9.55 -2.42
C LEU A 47 1.60 -10.71 -1.95
N SER A 48 1.12 -11.54 -2.86
CA SER A 48 0.32 -12.72 -2.53
C SER A 48 1.09 -13.72 -1.66
N PHE A 49 2.37 -13.91 -1.94
CA PHE A 49 3.26 -14.74 -1.14
C PHE A 49 3.38 -14.21 0.30
N LEU A 50 3.65 -12.92 0.46
CA LEU A 50 3.73 -12.30 1.79
C LEU A 50 2.39 -12.43 2.54
N ALA A 51 1.28 -12.18 1.87
CA ALA A 51 -0.06 -12.30 2.46
C ALA A 51 -0.36 -13.72 2.97
N THR A 52 0.20 -14.75 2.33
CA THR A 52 0.04 -16.15 2.73
C THR A 52 0.70 -16.44 4.08
N PHE A 53 1.82 -15.79 4.38
CA PHE A 53 2.66 -16.10 5.54
C PHE A 53 2.55 -15.09 6.69
N THR A 54 1.71 -14.09 6.56
CA THR A 54 1.49 -13.10 7.60
C THR A 54 0.04 -13.10 8.08
N LYS A 55 -0.16 -12.75 9.36
CA LYS A 55 -1.49 -12.44 9.90
C LYS A 55 -1.84 -10.95 9.71
N ALA A 56 -0.84 -10.12 9.40
CA ALA A 56 -1.02 -8.70 9.18
C ALA A 56 -1.78 -8.45 7.87
N PRO A 57 -2.64 -7.43 7.79
CA PRO A 57 -3.18 -6.99 6.52
C PRO A 57 -2.06 -6.54 5.57
N VAL A 58 -2.19 -6.84 4.28
CA VAL A 58 -1.32 -6.33 3.23
C VAL A 58 -2.14 -5.36 2.39
N ILE A 59 -1.80 -4.08 2.46
CA ILE A 59 -2.43 -3.03 1.67
C ILE A 59 -1.49 -2.53 0.59
N TYR A 60 -2.03 -2.04 -0.53
CA TYR A 60 -1.20 -1.58 -1.63
C TYR A 60 -1.81 -0.43 -2.41
N VAL A 61 -0.94 0.33 -3.06
CA VAL A 61 -1.26 1.21 -4.18
C VAL A 61 -0.52 0.70 -5.42
N ARG A 62 -0.95 1.14 -6.61
CA ARG A 62 -0.32 0.76 -7.87
C ARG A 62 0.68 1.82 -8.32
N GLY A 63 1.89 1.37 -8.66
CA GLY A 63 2.88 2.19 -9.32
C GLY A 63 2.71 2.19 -10.84
N ASN A 64 3.54 2.95 -11.54
CA ASN A 64 3.48 3.05 -13.00
C ASN A 64 3.92 1.76 -13.74
N HIS A 65 4.56 0.82 -13.04
CA HIS A 65 4.91 -0.49 -13.58
C HIS A 65 3.91 -1.59 -13.22
N ASP A 66 2.78 -1.26 -12.61
CA ASP A 66 1.79 -2.21 -12.10
C ASP A 66 0.53 -2.31 -13.00
N ALA A 67 0.68 -2.14 -14.31
CA ALA A 67 -0.43 -2.24 -15.26
C ALA A 67 -1.12 -3.61 -15.24
N ASN A 68 -0.42 -4.67 -14.86
CA ASN A 68 -0.94 -6.02 -14.78
C ASN A 68 -1.80 -6.31 -13.55
N TYR A 69 -1.85 -5.43 -12.57
CA TYR A 69 -2.63 -5.62 -11.33
C TYR A 69 -4.15 -5.67 -11.58
N GLU A 70 -4.62 -5.06 -12.66
CA GLU A 70 -6.03 -5.13 -13.04
C GLU A 70 -6.43 -6.54 -13.53
N MET A 71 -5.52 -7.21 -14.23
CA MET A 71 -5.74 -8.55 -14.78
C MET A 71 -5.43 -9.66 -13.75
N THR A 72 -4.40 -9.46 -12.96
CA THR A 72 -3.93 -10.39 -11.93
C THR A 72 -3.65 -9.65 -10.63
N PRO A 73 -4.71 -9.23 -9.90
CA PRO A 73 -4.52 -8.55 -8.62
C PRO A 73 -3.86 -9.50 -7.60
N PRO A 74 -3.08 -8.96 -6.66
CA PRO A 74 -2.46 -9.79 -5.63
C PRO A 74 -3.52 -10.37 -4.70
N ASP A 75 -3.55 -11.71 -4.58
CA ASP A 75 -4.48 -12.42 -3.73
C ASP A 75 -4.24 -12.13 -2.25
N GLY A 76 -5.31 -11.94 -1.51
CA GLY A 76 -5.26 -11.69 -0.08
C GLY A 76 -4.78 -10.29 0.31
N CYS A 77 -4.61 -9.39 -0.65
CA CYS A 77 -4.18 -8.01 -0.45
C CYS A 77 -5.33 -7.03 -0.69
N ILE A 78 -5.27 -5.87 -0.06
CA ILE A 78 -6.30 -4.83 -0.12
C ILE A 78 -5.77 -3.63 -0.91
N CYS A 79 -6.45 -3.29 -2.01
CA CYS A 79 -6.15 -2.07 -2.76
C CYS A 79 -6.73 -0.85 -2.04
N ILE A 80 -5.87 0.13 -1.77
CA ILE A 80 -6.27 1.40 -1.13
C ILE A 80 -6.15 2.60 -2.08
N GLU A 81 -6.08 2.37 -3.39
CA GLU A 81 -6.09 3.44 -4.39
C GLU A 81 -7.31 4.32 -4.24
N ASP A 82 -7.09 5.63 -4.17
CA ASP A 82 -8.15 6.63 -4.02
C ASP A 82 -9.09 6.32 -2.84
N ASP A 83 -8.54 5.77 -1.77
CA ASP A 83 -9.31 5.38 -0.59
C ASP A 83 -8.50 5.59 0.70
N ILE A 84 -9.20 5.51 1.82
CA ILE A 84 -8.61 5.63 3.16
C ILE A 84 -8.83 4.30 3.89
N PHE A 85 -7.73 3.67 4.28
CA PHE A 85 -7.72 2.48 5.10
C PHE A 85 -7.43 2.83 6.55
N GLU A 86 -8.31 2.44 7.44
CA GLU A 86 -8.16 2.69 8.88
C GLU A 86 -7.78 1.40 9.59
N PHE A 87 -6.69 1.45 10.32
CA PHE A 87 -6.14 0.30 11.05
C PHE A 87 -5.62 0.74 12.41
N HIS A 88 -6.22 0.20 13.47
CA HIS A 88 -5.90 0.56 14.86
C HIS A 88 -5.84 2.07 15.10
N GLY A 89 -6.80 2.81 14.56
CA GLY A 89 -6.90 4.25 14.71
C GLY A 89 -5.98 5.07 13.80
N VAL A 90 -5.13 4.41 12.99
CA VAL A 90 -4.28 5.08 11.99
C VAL A 90 -4.96 5.06 10.62
N ARG A 91 -5.06 6.23 9.99
CA ARG A 91 -5.70 6.42 8.69
C ARG A 91 -4.64 6.53 7.59
N LEU A 92 -4.67 5.60 6.65
CA LEU A 92 -3.73 5.57 5.53
C LEU A 92 -4.48 5.93 4.24
N LEU A 93 -4.06 7.02 3.60
CA LEU A 93 -4.60 7.46 2.31
C LEU A 93 -3.74 6.90 1.18
N GLY A 94 -4.36 6.14 0.28
CA GLY A 94 -3.71 5.61 -0.91
C GLY A 94 -3.88 6.52 -2.12
N LEU A 95 -2.78 6.94 -2.73
CA LEU A 95 -2.76 7.77 -3.93
C LEU A 95 -1.54 7.41 -4.79
N GLY A 96 -1.58 6.21 -5.37
CA GLY A 96 -0.49 5.68 -6.18
C GLY A 96 -0.35 6.33 -7.55
N GLY A 97 0.63 5.85 -8.30
CA GLY A 97 1.00 6.33 -9.62
C GLY A 97 2.21 7.26 -9.63
N SER A 98 2.57 7.71 -10.81
CA SER A 98 3.69 8.64 -11.02
C SER A 98 3.30 9.82 -11.91
N MET A 99 4.16 10.82 -11.95
CA MET A 99 4.07 11.87 -12.96
C MET A 99 4.20 11.26 -14.36
N ARG A 100 3.36 11.70 -15.30
CA ARG A 100 3.42 11.23 -16.68
C ARG A 100 4.67 11.74 -17.39
N TYR A 101 5.49 10.83 -17.86
CA TYR A 101 6.65 11.12 -18.70
C TYR A 101 6.58 10.37 -20.06
N LYS A 102 5.64 9.44 -20.21
CA LYS A 102 5.32 8.72 -21.44
C LYS A 102 3.86 8.24 -21.38
N GLU A 103 3.36 7.67 -22.46
CA GLU A 103 2.07 6.96 -22.43
C GLU A 103 2.20 5.69 -21.61
N GLY A 104 1.24 5.46 -20.71
CA GLY A 104 1.21 4.27 -19.86
C GLY A 104 0.21 4.37 -18.71
N SER A 105 -0.02 3.22 -18.07
CA SER A 105 -0.93 3.09 -16.93
C SER A 105 -0.35 3.72 -15.67
N ASN A 106 -1.23 4.18 -14.78
CA ASN A 106 -0.87 4.73 -13.47
C ASN A 106 0.14 5.89 -13.54
N MET A 107 0.11 6.64 -14.64
CA MET A 107 0.86 7.87 -14.83
C MET A 107 -0.12 9.03 -15.05
N PHE A 108 0.09 10.12 -14.34
CA PHE A 108 -0.88 11.21 -14.27
C PHE A 108 -0.22 12.56 -14.53
N THR A 109 -0.92 13.41 -15.29
CA THR A 109 -0.57 14.83 -15.38
C THR A 109 -0.95 15.54 -14.07
N GLU A 110 -0.42 16.74 -13.87
CA GLU A 110 -0.79 17.62 -12.76
C GLU A 110 -2.32 17.79 -12.63
N ASN A 111 -2.99 18.03 -13.77
CA ASN A 111 -4.45 18.23 -13.81
C ASN A 111 -5.22 16.96 -13.46
N GLU A 112 -4.77 15.81 -13.94
CA GLU A 112 -5.37 14.52 -13.61
C GLU A 112 -5.21 14.21 -12.11
N MET A 113 -4.04 14.46 -11.56
CA MET A 113 -3.79 14.27 -10.12
C MET A 113 -4.65 15.23 -9.27
N LYS A 114 -4.76 16.50 -9.68
CA LYS A 114 -5.66 17.45 -9.00
C LYS A 114 -7.12 16.99 -9.02
N LYS A 115 -7.59 16.41 -10.11
CA LYS A 115 -8.94 15.84 -10.20
C LYS A 115 -9.11 14.65 -9.24
N ARG A 116 -8.12 13.77 -9.15
CA ARG A 116 -8.12 12.64 -8.20
C ARG A 116 -8.21 13.14 -6.76
N VAL A 117 -7.36 14.08 -6.39
CA VAL A 117 -7.35 14.69 -5.04
C VAL A 117 -8.69 15.37 -4.73
N ASN A 118 -9.26 16.09 -5.69
CA ASN A 118 -10.57 16.72 -5.52
C ASN A 118 -11.71 15.72 -5.28
N LYS A 119 -11.67 14.57 -5.97
CA LYS A 119 -12.63 13.49 -5.73
C LYS A 119 -12.51 12.89 -4.33
N MET A 120 -11.31 12.93 -3.74
CA MET A 120 -11.07 12.42 -2.39
C MET A 120 -11.59 13.36 -1.27
N ARG A 121 -11.91 14.60 -1.59
CA ARG A 121 -12.33 15.61 -0.56
C ARG A 121 -13.46 15.12 0.32
N PHE A 122 -14.46 14.47 -0.25
CA PHE A 122 -15.61 13.97 0.51
C PHE A 122 -15.19 12.86 1.48
N LYS A 123 -14.39 11.88 1.01
CA LYS A 123 -13.86 10.81 1.85
C LYS A 123 -12.97 11.35 2.97
N LEU A 124 -12.08 12.31 2.65
CA LEU A 124 -11.20 12.96 3.61
C LEU A 124 -11.99 13.70 4.69
N ARG A 125 -13.03 14.41 4.31
CA ARG A 125 -13.90 15.12 5.27
C ARG A 125 -14.65 14.14 6.16
N LYS A 126 -15.18 13.06 5.59
CA LYS A 126 -15.91 12.03 6.32
C LYS A 126 -15.02 11.29 7.33
N LYS A 127 -13.75 11.07 7.00
CA LYS A 127 -12.76 10.41 7.85
C LYS A 127 -11.95 11.36 8.72
N ASP A 128 -12.22 12.66 8.64
CA ASP A 128 -11.48 13.71 9.36
C ASP A 128 -9.98 13.75 9.01
N GLY A 129 -9.67 13.57 7.72
CA GLY A 129 -8.30 13.57 7.21
C GLY A 129 -7.61 12.20 7.19
N PHE A 130 -6.30 12.21 7.20
CA PHE A 130 -5.45 11.01 7.20
C PHE A 130 -4.17 11.25 8.00
N ASP A 131 -3.51 10.17 8.39
CA ASP A 131 -2.26 10.21 9.16
C ASP A 131 -1.04 9.88 8.29
N ILE A 132 -1.19 8.95 7.35
CA ILE A 132 -0.13 8.47 6.46
C ILE A 132 -0.61 8.53 5.01
N LEU A 133 0.23 9.09 4.12
CA LEU A 133 0.04 9.05 2.67
C LEU A 133 0.91 7.95 2.05
N VAL A 134 0.28 7.10 1.25
CA VAL A 134 0.93 5.99 0.52
C VAL A 134 0.89 6.25 -0.97
#